data_08a8d42ce151b9f34737df258cf21900
#
_entry.id   08a8d42ce151b9f34737df258cf21900
#
_cell.length_a   1.000
_cell.length_b   1.000
_cell.length_c   1.000
_cell.angle_alpha   90.00
_cell.angle_beta   90.00
_cell.angle_gamma   90.00
#
_symmetry.space_group_name_H-M   'P 1'
#
loop_
_entity.id
_entity.type
_entity.pdbx_description
1 polymer ?
#
loop_
_entity_poly.entity_id
_entity_poly.type
_entity_poly.pdbx_seq_one_letter_code
_entity_poly.pdbx_strand_id
1 'polypeptide(L)'
;MVFEHLSRRALLSTLFTAAVASVARAQSVDYTGSITSVAPRTAMLGKLATRTEVIVDRQESAMITLGSVNALESAIQMYEEIVAGGGWPVLEKAKLEKGKKNAAVVLLRQRLVAEAYLPFDDLSVEEPEVFDGNIVEALRNFQANHGIAASGKVDDRTRAELNITAKARLYTLRENYPRVGEYLQGLGARNILVNIPSAQLETVEFGKVYSRHNVVVGKLDRPTPMLKSKVSNINFNPYWTAPASIVERDLVPKHLKDPTYFQKLGIRIFDGLNGPEIDPSTVDWMNTEPDRYVFRQDPGDDNALATMKINFPNPFMVYMHDTPHRENFTSMARFESSGCVRVDQVSKVVDWILQGQDGIDAAQIEMITASQENSETKVLNPPDVRFMYLTAWATEDGRVNFRPDIYGLDGSGFILGQPEPAGGI
;
A
#
# COMPACT_ATOMS: atom_id res chain seq x y z
N MET A 1 10.64 -49.33 16.98
CA MET A 1 9.65 -48.43 16.45
C MET A 1 9.31 -47.40 17.52
N VAL A 2 10.09 -46.35 17.66
CA VAL A 2 9.76 -45.15 18.41
C VAL A 2 10.51 -43.99 17.73
N PHE A 3 9.93 -43.40 16.69
CA PHE A 3 10.27 -42.09 16.19
C PHE A 3 8.96 -41.26 16.21
N GLU A 4 8.64 -40.79 17.39
CA GLU A 4 7.53 -39.82 17.53
C GLU A 4 8.05 -38.54 18.21
N HIS A 5 7.82 -37.42 17.54
CA HIS A 5 7.86 -36.07 18.05
C HIS A 5 9.20 -35.49 18.55
N LEU A 6 10.19 -35.39 17.67
CA LEU A 6 11.13 -34.28 17.78
C LEU A 6 10.41 -33.02 17.27
N SER A 7 10.03 -32.14 18.20
CA SER A 7 9.32 -30.89 17.83
C SER A 7 10.21 -30.05 16.91
N ARG A 8 9.61 -29.32 15.97
CA ARG A 8 10.29 -28.33 15.11
C ARG A 8 11.27 -27.42 15.87
N ARG A 9 11.03 -27.19 17.15
CA ARG A 9 11.88 -26.43 18.08
C ARG A 9 13.29 -26.99 18.25
N ALA A 10 13.43 -28.31 18.42
CA ALA A 10 14.73 -28.92 18.68
C ALA A 10 15.63 -28.97 17.43
N LEU A 11 15.04 -29.12 16.24
CA LEU A 11 15.77 -29.18 14.99
C LEU A 11 16.24 -27.82 14.47
N LEU A 12 15.42 -26.75 14.65
CA LEU A 12 15.83 -25.37 14.30
C LEU A 12 17.00 -24.91 15.18
N SER A 13 16.98 -25.20 16.48
CA SER A 13 18.09 -24.83 17.40
C SER A 13 19.41 -25.54 17.10
N THR A 14 19.38 -26.77 16.67
CA THR A 14 20.62 -27.54 16.37
C THR A 14 21.27 -27.20 15.03
N LEU A 15 20.48 -26.83 14.02
CA LEU A 15 21.01 -26.40 12.71
C LEU A 15 21.61 -25.01 12.73
N PHE A 16 21.03 -24.09 13.52
CA PHE A 16 21.56 -22.72 13.63
C PHE A 16 22.84 -22.64 14.46
N THR A 17 23.03 -23.48 15.46
CA THR A 17 24.26 -23.48 16.27
C THR A 17 25.51 -23.96 15.50
N ALA A 18 25.36 -24.83 14.51
CA ALA A 18 26.49 -25.29 13.69
C ALA A 18 26.97 -24.26 12.65
N ALA A 19 26.06 -23.41 12.15
CA ALA A 19 26.39 -22.34 11.17
C ALA A 19 26.97 -21.07 11.81
N VAL A 20 26.66 -20.79 13.09
CA VAL A 20 27.12 -19.59 13.80
C VAL A 20 28.58 -19.72 14.30
N ALA A 21 29.10 -20.93 14.47
CA ALA A 21 30.47 -21.13 14.98
C ALA A 21 31.59 -20.69 14.02
N SER A 22 31.29 -20.46 12.73
CA SER A 22 32.29 -20.07 11.72
C SER A 22 32.25 -18.57 11.32
N VAL A 23 31.35 -17.76 11.86
CA VAL A 23 31.16 -16.34 11.46
C VAL A 23 31.22 -15.35 12.66
N ALA A 24 31.69 -15.78 13.81
CA ALA A 24 31.83 -14.92 15.01
C ALA A 24 33.00 -13.93 14.88
N ARG A 25 32.96 -13.09 13.82
CA ARG A 25 33.73 -11.83 13.72
C ARG A 25 32.97 -10.80 12.90
N ALA A 26 31.76 -10.45 13.34
CA ALA A 26 31.06 -9.27 12.86
C ALA A 26 30.87 -8.31 14.05
N GLN A 27 31.36 -7.10 13.87
CA GLN A 27 31.35 -6.01 14.83
C GLN A 27 29.97 -5.80 15.44
N SER A 28 29.93 -5.67 16.78
CA SER A 28 28.79 -5.17 17.52
C SER A 28 28.48 -3.74 17.05
N VAL A 29 27.37 -3.54 16.34
CA VAL A 29 26.81 -2.23 16.05
C VAL A 29 25.87 -1.89 17.19
N ASP A 30 26.27 -0.98 18.05
CA ASP A 30 25.44 -0.36 19.10
C ASP A 30 24.27 0.37 18.45
N TYR A 31 23.05 -0.11 18.68
CA TYR A 31 21.80 0.56 18.27
C TYR A 31 21.32 1.58 19.32
N THR A 32 22.14 2.54 19.67
CA THR A 32 21.73 3.77 20.37
C THR A 32 21.89 5.02 19.50
N GLY A 33 21.98 4.85 18.19
CA GLY A 33 22.03 5.94 17.21
C GLY A 33 20.63 6.44 16.87
N SER A 34 20.33 7.65 17.29
CA SER A 34 19.31 8.55 16.75
C SER A 34 19.14 8.36 15.25
N ILE A 35 17.90 8.17 14.78
CA ILE A 35 17.55 8.12 13.36
C ILE A 35 17.71 9.52 12.77
N THR A 36 18.95 9.87 12.42
CA THR A 36 19.23 11.07 11.64
C THR A 36 19.21 10.71 10.16
N SER A 37 18.26 11.29 9.44
CA SER A 37 18.12 11.32 7.98
C SER A 37 18.12 9.96 7.26
N VAL A 38 16.98 9.28 7.27
CA VAL A 38 16.66 8.33 6.20
C VAL A 38 16.38 9.16 4.94
N ALA A 39 17.30 9.12 3.96
CA ALA A 39 16.99 9.60 2.61
C ALA A 39 15.69 8.93 2.17
N PRO A 40 14.75 9.63 1.52
CA PRO A 40 13.44 9.08 1.22
C PRO A 40 13.60 7.78 0.41
N ARG A 41 13.19 6.65 1.01
CA ARG A 41 13.21 5.32 0.38
C ARG A 41 12.46 5.27 -0.95
N THR A 42 11.64 6.27 -1.23
CA THR A 42 10.93 6.47 -2.50
C THR A 42 11.85 6.59 -3.71
N ALA A 43 13.07 7.07 -3.58
CA ALA A 43 14.05 7.18 -4.69
C ALA A 43 14.55 5.81 -5.19
N MET A 44 14.39 4.73 -4.43
CA MET A 44 14.80 3.36 -4.81
C MET A 44 13.69 2.53 -5.46
N LEU A 45 12.45 3.03 -5.49
CA LEU A 45 11.31 2.32 -6.06
C LEU A 45 11.31 2.47 -7.58
N GLY A 46 11.96 1.55 -8.29
CA GLY A 46 11.99 1.51 -9.75
C GLY A 46 10.60 1.32 -10.39
N LYS A 47 10.50 1.57 -11.70
CA LYS A 47 9.29 1.30 -12.47
C LYS A 47 9.13 -0.21 -12.66
N LEU A 48 8.18 -0.81 -11.95
CA LEU A 48 7.74 -2.18 -12.17
C LEU A 48 6.22 -2.19 -12.27
N ALA A 49 5.72 -2.74 -13.36
CA ALA A 49 4.28 -2.81 -13.62
C ALA A 49 3.62 -3.77 -12.61
N THR A 50 2.84 -3.21 -11.68
CA THR A 50 1.84 -3.95 -10.94
C THR A 50 0.50 -3.76 -11.66
N ARG A 51 -0.28 -4.81 -11.80
CA ARG A 51 -1.60 -4.74 -12.43
C ARG A 51 -2.66 -4.68 -11.36
N THR A 52 -3.70 -3.89 -11.60
CA THR A 52 -5.01 -4.11 -10.97
C THR A 52 -5.53 -5.45 -11.45
N GLU A 53 -5.98 -6.29 -10.52
CA GLU A 53 -6.59 -7.56 -10.85
C GLU A 53 -7.98 -7.68 -10.22
N VAL A 54 -8.88 -8.33 -10.94
CA VAL A 54 -10.15 -8.79 -10.39
C VAL A 54 -9.93 -10.22 -9.94
N ILE A 55 -10.12 -10.48 -8.65
CA ILE A 55 -9.95 -11.82 -8.08
C ILE A 55 -11.12 -12.68 -8.52
N VAL A 56 -10.86 -13.59 -9.46
CA VAL A 56 -11.89 -14.51 -9.99
C VAL A 56 -12.19 -15.61 -8.96
N ASP A 57 -11.17 -16.11 -8.30
CA ASP A 57 -11.32 -17.04 -7.17
C ASP A 57 -11.49 -16.26 -5.87
N ARG A 58 -12.75 -16.08 -5.44
CA ARG A 58 -13.13 -15.36 -4.21
C ARG A 58 -12.77 -16.11 -2.91
N GLN A 59 -11.74 -16.95 -2.93
CA GLN A 59 -11.23 -17.65 -1.75
C GLN A 59 -10.13 -16.89 -1.02
N GLU A 60 -9.51 -15.91 -1.68
CA GLU A 60 -8.43 -15.14 -1.09
C GLU A 60 -8.92 -14.29 0.09
N SER A 61 -8.26 -14.44 1.24
CA SER A 61 -8.55 -13.65 2.44
C SER A 61 -8.13 -12.19 2.24
N ALA A 62 -8.98 -11.27 2.71
CA ALA A 62 -8.69 -9.84 2.69
C ALA A 62 -7.47 -9.49 3.57
N MET A 63 -6.88 -8.30 3.37
CA MET A 63 -5.76 -7.80 4.18
C MET A 63 -6.06 -7.86 5.67
N ILE A 64 -7.28 -7.51 6.07
CA ILE A 64 -7.79 -7.70 7.43
C ILE A 64 -9.17 -8.34 7.41
N THR A 65 -9.38 -9.27 8.36
CA THR A 65 -10.62 -9.98 8.64
C THR A 65 -10.77 -10.13 10.15
N LEU A 66 -11.88 -10.64 10.63
CA LEU A 66 -12.06 -10.92 12.06
C LEU A 66 -11.00 -11.89 12.62
N GLY A 67 -10.43 -12.76 11.77
CA GLY A 67 -9.36 -13.68 12.15
C GLY A 67 -7.95 -13.08 12.13
N SER A 68 -7.79 -11.84 11.63
CA SER A 68 -6.45 -11.26 11.42
C SER A 68 -5.67 -11.01 12.71
N VAL A 69 -6.35 -10.77 13.85
CA VAL A 69 -5.67 -10.63 15.14
C VAL A 69 -4.97 -11.95 15.50
N ASN A 70 -5.69 -13.08 15.45
CA ASN A 70 -5.12 -14.40 15.74
C ASN A 70 -4.03 -14.78 14.72
N ALA A 71 -4.22 -14.45 13.45
CA ALA A 71 -3.21 -14.69 12.42
C ALA A 71 -1.92 -13.89 12.70
N LEU A 72 -2.06 -12.64 13.13
CA LEU A 72 -0.92 -11.79 13.47
C LEU A 72 -0.23 -12.24 14.77
N GLU A 73 -0.99 -12.70 15.78
CA GLU A 73 -0.42 -13.34 16.98
C GLU A 73 0.40 -14.57 16.64
N SER A 74 -0.12 -15.44 15.78
CA SER A 74 0.60 -16.62 15.30
C SER A 74 1.88 -16.24 14.53
N ALA A 75 1.82 -15.18 13.71
CA ALA A 75 2.98 -14.65 13.02
C ALA A 75 4.02 -14.10 14.01
N ILE A 76 3.62 -13.33 15.01
CA ILE A 76 4.50 -12.81 16.06
C ILE A 76 5.20 -13.96 16.78
N GLN A 77 4.45 -15.00 17.20
CA GLN A 77 5.03 -16.17 17.85
C GLN A 77 6.05 -16.87 16.95
N MET A 78 5.77 -17.07 15.67
CA MET A 78 6.70 -17.66 14.71
C MET A 78 8.00 -16.85 14.63
N TYR A 79 7.91 -15.52 14.55
CA TYR A 79 9.09 -14.66 14.48
C TYR A 79 9.86 -14.59 15.81
N GLU A 80 9.19 -14.72 16.95
CA GLU A 80 9.85 -14.87 18.26
C GLU A 80 10.70 -16.14 18.31
N GLU A 81 10.18 -17.26 17.80
CA GLU A 81 10.91 -18.52 17.70
C GLU A 81 12.11 -18.39 16.75
N ILE A 82 11.95 -17.73 15.60
CA ILE A 82 13.05 -17.45 14.67
C ILE A 82 14.13 -16.60 15.35
N VAL A 83 13.75 -15.54 16.05
CA VAL A 83 14.69 -14.66 16.77
C VAL A 83 15.41 -15.40 17.89
N ALA A 84 14.70 -16.24 18.67
CA ALA A 84 15.28 -17.05 19.72
C ALA A 84 16.27 -18.11 19.16
N GLY A 85 16.03 -18.59 17.93
CA GLY A 85 16.94 -19.48 17.20
C GLY A 85 18.15 -18.76 16.56
N GLY A 86 18.30 -17.44 16.73
CA GLY A 86 19.40 -16.65 16.18
C GLY A 86 19.09 -15.93 14.86
N GLY A 87 17.86 -15.99 14.39
CA GLY A 87 17.44 -15.36 13.13
C GLY A 87 17.78 -16.17 11.89
N TRP A 88 18.14 -15.52 10.81
CA TRP A 88 18.51 -16.10 9.52
C TRP A 88 19.81 -15.54 8.96
N PRO A 89 20.46 -16.27 8.02
CA PRO A 89 21.73 -15.84 7.43
C PRO A 89 21.55 -14.59 6.56
N VAL A 90 22.61 -13.78 6.50
CA VAL A 90 22.72 -12.66 5.57
C VAL A 90 23.19 -13.15 4.21
N LEU A 91 22.53 -12.70 3.16
CA LEU A 91 22.86 -13.01 1.78
C LEU A 91 23.80 -11.93 1.21
N GLU A 92 25.05 -12.30 0.97
CA GLU A 92 25.99 -11.44 0.28
C GLU A 92 25.65 -11.31 -1.22
N LYS A 93 26.27 -10.34 -1.90
CA LYS A 93 26.06 -10.14 -3.33
C LYS A 93 26.65 -11.33 -4.10
N ALA A 94 25.78 -12.11 -4.73
CA ALA A 94 26.13 -13.23 -5.57
C ALA A 94 25.27 -13.24 -6.83
N LYS A 95 25.83 -13.75 -7.92
CA LYS A 95 25.09 -13.95 -9.18
C LYS A 95 24.31 -15.27 -9.05
N LEU A 96 23.01 -15.17 -8.79
CA LEU A 96 22.11 -16.29 -8.63
C LEU A 96 21.21 -16.39 -9.87
N GLU A 97 21.35 -17.46 -10.62
CA GLU A 97 20.62 -17.70 -11.87
C GLU A 97 19.97 -19.08 -11.85
N LYS A 98 18.72 -19.16 -12.33
CA LYS A 98 17.96 -20.41 -12.44
C LYS A 98 18.78 -21.48 -13.20
N GLY A 99 18.86 -22.69 -12.63
CA GLY A 99 19.58 -23.85 -13.17
C GLY A 99 21.09 -23.80 -12.95
N LYS A 100 21.64 -22.80 -12.24
CA LYS A 100 23.06 -22.70 -11.92
C LYS A 100 23.34 -23.07 -10.47
N LYS A 101 24.54 -23.63 -10.22
CA LYS A 101 25.05 -23.93 -8.89
C LYS A 101 25.79 -22.71 -8.32
N ASN A 102 25.50 -22.41 -7.05
CA ASN A 102 26.21 -21.39 -6.29
C ASN A 102 26.06 -21.68 -4.79
N ALA A 103 27.15 -21.62 -4.02
CA ALA A 103 27.12 -21.87 -2.57
C ALA A 103 26.15 -20.92 -1.83
N ALA A 104 25.95 -19.69 -2.30
CA ALA A 104 24.99 -18.75 -1.70
C ALA A 104 23.53 -19.20 -1.84
N VAL A 105 23.22 -20.18 -2.72
CA VAL A 105 21.86 -20.74 -2.84
C VAL A 105 21.48 -21.51 -1.57
N VAL A 106 22.45 -22.15 -0.91
CA VAL A 106 22.20 -22.84 0.37
C VAL A 106 21.69 -21.87 1.43
N LEU A 107 22.32 -20.68 1.53
CA LEU A 107 21.87 -19.63 2.46
C LEU A 107 20.50 -19.07 2.07
N LEU A 108 20.24 -18.93 0.77
CA LEU A 108 18.93 -18.50 0.28
C LEU A 108 17.83 -19.51 0.64
N ARG A 109 18.09 -20.82 0.50
CA ARG A 109 17.15 -21.87 0.94
C ARG A 109 16.85 -21.75 2.43
N GLN A 110 17.91 -21.67 3.27
CA GLN A 110 17.75 -21.48 4.72
C GLN A 110 16.90 -20.26 5.04
N ARG A 111 17.14 -19.15 4.34
CA ARG A 111 16.37 -17.91 4.50
C ARG A 111 14.89 -18.08 4.13
N LEU A 112 14.58 -18.77 3.05
CA LEU A 112 13.21 -18.99 2.58
C LEU A 112 12.48 -20.04 3.44
N VAL A 113 13.18 -21.06 3.92
CA VAL A 113 12.63 -22.06 4.86
C VAL A 113 12.30 -21.42 6.21
N ALA A 114 13.11 -20.48 6.69
CA ALA A 114 12.87 -19.82 7.98
C ALA A 114 11.50 -19.12 8.07
N GLU A 115 11.01 -18.56 6.97
CA GLU A 115 9.67 -17.95 6.88
C GLU A 115 8.63 -18.84 6.17
N ALA A 116 8.92 -20.15 6.03
CA ALA A 116 8.03 -21.14 5.43
C ALA A 116 7.65 -20.87 3.95
N TYR A 117 8.46 -20.12 3.19
CA TYR A 117 8.33 -20.04 1.73
C TYR A 117 8.79 -21.31 1.03
N LEU A 118 9.70 -22.07 1.64
CA LEU A 118 10.08 -23.41 1.27
C LEU A 118 9.78 -24.37 2.42
N PRO A 119 9.43 -25.64 2.15
CA PRO A 119 9.26 -26.64 3.18
C PRO A 119 10.60 -26.99 3.84
N PHE A 120 10.56 -27.52 5.05
CA PHE A 120 11.77 -27.82 5.83
C PHE A 120 12.68 -28.87 5.16
N ASP A 121 12.11 -29.87 4.50
CA ASP A 121 12.84 -30.92 3.78
C ASP A 121 13.63 -30.40 2.57
N ASP A 122 13.33 -29.19 2.10
CA ASP A 122 14.12 -28.51 1.06
C ASP A 122 15.56 -28.21 1.49
N LEU A 123 15.85 -28.24 2.79
CA LEU A 123 17.22 -28.15 3.33
C LEU A 123 18.06 -29.42 3.10
N SER A 124 17.43 -30.55 2.79
CA SER A 124 18.04 -31.87 2.63
C SER A 124 17.97 -32.39 1.20
N VAL A 125 17.74 -31.50 0.21
CA VAL A 125 17.73 -31.90 -1.20
C VAL A 125 19.13 -32.36 -1.66
N GLU A 126 19.18 -33.22 -2.68
CA GLU A 126 20.43 -33.81 -3.18
C GLU A 126 21.43 -32.75 -3.68
N GLU A 127 20.93 -31.68 -4.32
CA GLU A 127 21.73 -30.58 -4.87
C GLU A 127 21.34 -29.22 -4.27
N PRO A 128 21.70 -28.93 -3.01
CA PRO A 128 21.22 -27.72 -2.29
C PRO A 128 21.77 -26.41 -2.88
N GLU A 129 22.85 -26.45 -3.66
CA GLU A 129 23.46 -25.30 -4.33
C GLU A 129 22.80 -24.93 -5.64
N VAL A 130 21.88 -25.76 -6.17
CA VAL A 130 21.18 -25.49 -7.43
C VAL A 130 20.04 -24.49 -7.19
N PHE A 131 20.03 -23.41 -7.95
CA PHE A 131 18.91 -22.46 -8.00
C PHE A 131 17.79 -23.06 -8.86
N ASP A 132 16.94 -23.87 -8.27
CA ASP A 132 15.89 -24.63 -8.95
C ASP A 132 14.54 -23.90 -9.08
N GLY A 133 13.52 -24.64 -9.56
CA GLY A 133 12.17 -24.12 -9.75
C GLY A 133 11.46 -23.80 -8.44
N ASN A 134 11.71 -24.56 -7.38
CA ASN A 134 11.09 -24.35 -6.06
C ASN A 134 11.56 -23.03 -5.47
N ILE A 135 12.85 -22.71 -5.58
CA ILE A 135 13.41 -21.41 -5.14
C ILE A 135 12.77 -20.26 -5.94
N VAL A 136 12.60 -20.40 -7.26
CA VAL A 136 11.98 -19.35 -8.09
C VAL A 136 10.57 -19.05 -7.59
N GLU A 137 9.78 -20.07 -7.31
CA GLU A 137 8.40 -19.91 -6.84
C GLU A 137 8.36 -19.35 -5.41
N ALA A 138 9.19 -19.87 -4.51
CA ALA A 138 9.33 -19.35 -3.16
C ALA A 138 9.74 -17.86 -3.15
N LEU A 139 10.66 -17.46 -4.05
CA LEU A 139 11.05 -16.05 -4.20
C LEU A 139 9.91 -15.19 -4.73
N ARG A 140 9.09 -15.68 -5.67
CA ARG A 140 7.93 -14.93 -6.15
C ARG A 140 6.94 -14.67 -5.02
N ASN A 141 6.66 -15.69 -4.21
CA ASN A 141 5.78 -15.56 -3.05
C ASN A 141 6.37 -14.61 -2.00
N PHE A 142 7.67 -14.74 -1.69
CA PHE A 142 8.38 -13.79 -0.84
C PHE A 142 8.26 -12.36 -1.37
N GLN A 143 8.56 -12.14 -2.64
CA GLN A 143 8.51 -10.83 -3.28
C GLN A 143 7.13 -10.22 -3.23
N ALA A 144 6.07 -10.99 -3.54
CA ALA A 144 4.68 -10.54 -3.46
C ALA A 144 4.31 -10.11 -2.04
N ASN A 145 4.63 -10.94 -1.04
CA ASN A 145 4.33 -10.64 0.37
C ASN A 145 5.14 -9.45 0.90
N HIS A 146 6.28 -9.11 0.28
CA HIS A 146 7.11 -7.96 0.65
C HIS A 146 6.93 -6.73 -0.27
N GLY A 147 5.89 -6.71 -1.11
CA GLY A 147 5.60 -5.56 -1.98
C GLY A 147 6.68 -5.29 -3.03
N ILE A 148 7.36 -6.35 -3.49
CA ILE A 148 8.34 -6.32 -4.57
C ILE A 148 7.76 -7.06 -5.78
N ALA A 149 8.15 -6.66 -7.00
CA ALA A 149 7.72 -7.40 -8.19
C ALA A 149 8.12 -8.87 -8.11
N ALA A 150 7.15 -9.77 -8.30
CA ALA A 150 7.30 -11.20 -8.20
C ALA A 150 8.08 -11.79 -9.41
N SER A 151 9.33 -11.36 -9.59
CA SER A 151 10.20 -11.77 -10.69
C SER A 151 10.79 -13.17 -10.53
N GLY A 152 10.88 -13.67 -9.30
CA GLY A 152 11.61 -14.90 -8.95
C GLY A 152 13.13 -14.77 -9.07
N LYS A 153 13.66 -13.54 -9.13
CA LYS A 153 15.10 -13.24 -9.21
C LYS A 153 15.58 -12.53 -7.95
N VAL A 154 16.84 -12.74 -7.58
CA VAL A 154 17.48 -12.03 -6.47
C VAL A 154 18.23 -10.82 -7.01
N ASP A 155 17.50 -9.74 -7.24
CA ASP A 155 18.08 -8.42 -7.52
C ASP A 155 18.51 -7.70 -6.23
N ASP A 156 19.08 -6.50 -6.35
CA ASP A 156 19.58 -5.74 -5.20
C ASP A 156 18.47 -5.39 -4.21
N ARG A 157 17.24 -5.14 -4.69
CA ARG A 157 16.09 -4.85 -3.85
C ARG A 157 15.62 -6.10 -3.12
N THR A 158 15.46 -7.21 -3.84
CA THR A 158 15.08 -8.50 -3.23
C THR A 158 16.08 -8.93 -2.18
N ARG A 159 17.39 -8.77 -2.45
CA ARG A 159 18.43 -9.08 -1.48
C ARG A 159 18.39 -8.19 -0.25
N ALA A 160 18.18 -6.89 -0.43
CA ALA A 160 18.03 -5.95 0.69
C ALA A 160 16.85 -6.36 1.60
N GLU A 161 15.74 -6.77 1.00
CA GLU A 161 14.54 -7.21 1.71
C GLU A 161 14.74 -8.55 2.42
N LEU A 162 15.42 -9.52 1.78
CA LEU A 162 15.81 -10.79 2.39
C LEU A 162 16.74 -10.60 3.60
N ASN A 163 17.55 -9.55 3.61
CA ASN A 163 18.53 -9.25 4.64
C ASN A 163 17.98 -8.39 5.80
N ILE A 164 16.72 -7.95 5.76
CA ILE A 164 16.11 -7.33 6.95
C ILE A 164 16.06 -8.41 8.04
N THR A 165 16.58 -8.10 9.22
CA THR A 165 16.73 -9.08 10.30
C THR A 165 15.38 -9.57 10.83
N ALA A 166 15.33 -10.80 11.35
CA ALA A 166 14.15 -11.35 12.02
C ALA A 166 13.67 -10.47 13.17
N LYS A 167 14.62 -9.89 13.94
CA LYS A 167 14.31 -8.96 15.03
C LYS A 167 13.58 -7.71 14.52
N ALA A 168 14.02 -7.14 13.40
CA ALA A 168 13.35 -5.98 12.79
C ALA A 168 11.95 -6.35 12.29
N ARG A 169 11.77 -7.52 11.69
CA ARG A 169 10.46 -8.03 11.27
C ARG A 169 9.51 -8.23 12.44
N LEU A 170 10.00 -8.86 13.52
CA LEU A 170 9.24 -9.04 14.75
C LEU A 170 8.80 -7.69 15.34
N TYR A 171 9.70 -6.71 15.37
CA TYR A 171 9.37 -5.36 15.81
C TYR A 171 8.22 -4.76 14.98
N THR A 172 8.32 -4.82 13.64
CA THR A 172 7.27 -4.31 12.75
C THR A 172 5.93 -5.02 12.98
N LEU A 173 5.91 -6.36 13.18
CA LEU A 173 4.68 -7.09 13.48
C LEU A 173 4.03 -6.61 14.77
N ARG A 174 4.82 -6.42 15.83
CA ARG A 174 4.33 -5.93 17.14
C ARG A 174 3.77 -4.52 17.07
N GLU A 175 4.40 -3.61 16.29
CA GLU A 175 3.90 -2.25 16.05
C GLU A 175 2.53 -2.24 15.35
N ASN A 176 2.28 -3.21 14.49
CA ASN A 176 1.03 -3.29 13.74
C ASN A 176 -0.10 -4.04 14.48
N TYR A 177 0.22 -4.79 15.53
CA TYR A 177 -0.77 -5.57 16.27
C TYR A 177 -1.94 -4.71 16.82
N PRO A 178 -1.69 -3.61 17.55
CA PRO A 178 -2.78 -2.75 18.02
C PRO A 178 -3.53 -2.07 16.88
N ARG A 179 -2.86 -1.74 15.77
CA ARG A 179 -3.48 -1.11 14.61
C ARG A 179 -4.51 -2.03 13.93
N VAL A 180 -4.18 -3.31 13.77
CA VAL A 180 -5.11 -4.30 13.20
C VAL A 180 -6.37 -4.40 14.05
N GLY A 181 -6.24 -4.52 15.37
CA GLY A 181 -7.38 -4.54 16.29
C GLY A 181 -8.26 -3.31 16.15
N GLU A 182 -7.66 -2.12 16.05
CA GLU A 182 -8.39 -0.88 15.90
C GLU A 182 -9.15 -0.79 14.56
N TYR A 183 -8.54 -1.20 13.45
CA TYR A 183 -9.20 -1.16 12.13
C TYR A 183 -10.37 -2.15 12.02
N LEU A 184 -10.37 -3.23 12.78
CA LEU A 184 -11.45 -4.21 12.80
C LEU A 184 -12.69 -3.73 13.56
N GLN A 185 -12.57 -2.74 14.46
CA GLN A 185 -13.70 -2.25 15.22
C GLN A 185 -14.78 -1.69 14.30
N GLY A 186 -15.99 -2.25 14.41
CA GLY A 186 -17.15 -1.85 13.61
C GLY A 186 -17.02 -2.13 12.11
N LEU A 187 -16.14 -3.06 11.70
CA LEU A 187 -16.03 -3.47 10.31
C LEU A 187 -17.22 -4.35 9.92
N GLY A 188 -17.99 -3.93 8.92
CA GLY A 188 -19.14 -4.66 8.39
C GLY A 188 -18.76 -5.77 7.42
N ALA A 189 -19.76 -6.39 6.79
CA ALA A 189 -19.55 -7.47 5.82
C ALA A 189 -19.03 -6.99 4.47
N ARG A 190 -19.36 -5.74 4.06
CA ARG A 190 -18.90 -5.11 2.82
C ARG A 190 -17.97 -3.95 3.15
N ASN A 191 -16.75 -4.00 2.62
CA ASN A 191 -15.71 -3.05 2.98
C ASN A 191 -14.89 -2.60 1.79
N ILE A 192 -14.40 -1.38 1.83
CA ILE A 192 -13.29 -0.87 1.03
C ILE A 192 -12.11 -0.66 1.97
N LEU A 193 -11.07 -1.46 1.78
CA LEU A 193 -9.85 -1.41 2.56
C LEU A 193 -8.74 -0.79 1.73
N VAL A 194 -8.23 0.38 2.13
CA VAL A 194 -7.07 1.02 1.51
C VAL A 194 -5.90 0.92 2.47
N ASN A 195 -4.88 0.13 2.14
CA ASN A 195 -3.65 0.11 2.91
C ASN A 195 -2.63 1.07 2.27
N ILE A 196 -2.37 2.18 2.95
CA ILE A 196 -1.52 3.28 2.49
C ILE A 196 -0.10 2.81 2.16
N PRO A 197 0.64 2.08 3.05
CA PRO A 197 1.99 1.60 2.75
C PRO A 197 2.08 0.65 1.54
N SER A 198 1.02 -0.08 1.25
CA SER A 198 0.98 -0.96 0.05
C SER A 198 0.54 -0.22 -1.20
N ALA A 199 -0.08 0.96 -1.05
CA ALA A 199 -0.77 1.68 -2.11
C ALA A 199 -1.74 0.76 -2.88
N GLN A 200 -2.55 -0.01 -2.13
CA GLN A 200 -3.55 -0.94 -2.64
C GLN A 200 -4.90 -0.72 -1.97
N LEU A 201 -5.95 -0.93 -2.75
CA LEU A 201 -7.34 -0.97 -2.32
C LEU A 201 -7.89 -2.37 -2.55
N GLU A 202 -8.62 -2.90 -1.59
CA GLU A 202 -9.45 -4.10 -1.75
C GLU A 202 -10.92 -3.76 -1.55
N THR A 203 -11.77 -4.24 -2.45
CA THR A 203 -13.20 -4.40 -2.17
C THR A 203 -13.41 -5.79 -1.58
N VAL A 204 -14.13 -5.86 -0.47
CA VAL A 204 -14.22 -7.06 0.35
C VAL A 204 -15.67 -7.39 0.68
N GLU A 205 -16.04 -8.64 0.54
CA GLU A 205 -17.33 -9.19 0.99
C GLU A 205 -17.10 -10.38 1.91
N PHE A 206 -17.68 -10.34 3.12
CA PHE A 206 -17.60 -11.43 4.10
C PHE A 206 -16.14 -11.91 4.34
N GLY A 207 -15.19 -10.98 4.41
CA GLY A 207 -13.77 -11.26 4.64
C GLY A 207 -13.01 -11.79 3.42
N LYS A 208 -13.65 -11.92 2.25
CA LYS A 208 -13.02 -12.38 1.00
C LYS A 208 -12.85 -11.22 0.02
N VAL A 209 -11.71 -11.19 -0.66
CA VAL A 209 -11.43 -10.17 -1.67
C VAL A 209 -12.33 -10.36 -2.88
N TYR A 210 -13.07 -9.31 -3.25
CA TYR A 210 -13.83 -9.26 -4.49
C TYR A 210 -12.98 -8.72 -5.64
N SER A 211 -12.26 -7.62 -5.39
CA SER A 211 -11.28 -7.06 -6.33
C SER A 211 -10.16 -6.33 -5.59
N ARG A 212 -8.99 -6.26 -6.23
CA ARG A 212 -7.81 -5.53 -5.73
C ARG A 212 -7.37 -4.51 -6.77
N HIS A 213 -7.12 -3.29 -6.33
CA HIS A 213 -6.77 -2.16 -7.17
C HIS A 213 -5.50 -1.49 -6.71
N ASN A 214 -4.65 -1.08 -7.66
CA ASN A 214 -3.59 -0.15 -7.34
C ASN A 214 -4.18 1.22 -7.04
N VAL A 215 -3.61 1.92 -6.07
CA VAL A 215 -4.00 3.30 -5.76
C VAL A 215 -2.77 4.20 -5.72
N VAL A 216 -3.00 5.51 -5.91
CA VAL A 216 -1.99 6.54 -5.61
C VAL A 216 -2.45 7.26 -4.37
N VAL A 217 -1.59 7.26 -3.34
CA VAL A 217 -1.83 7.91 -2.05
C VAL A 217 -0.97 9.16 -1.88
N GLY A 218 -1.14 9.87 -0.77
CA GLY A 218 -0.47 11.12 -0.48
C GLY A 218 1.06 11.03 -0.43
N LYS A 219 1.71 12.15 -0.77
CA LYS A 219 3.14 12.38 -0.58
C LYS A 219 3.50 12.43 0.90
N LEU A 220 4.80 12.39 1.21
CA LEU A 220 5.30 12.53 2.57
C LEU A 220 4.88 13.85 3.24
N ASP A 221 4.90 14.95 2.49
CA ASP A 221 4.52 16.30 2.95
C ASP A 221 3.01 16.57 2.89
N ARG A 222 2.23 15.65 2.32
CA ARG A 222 0.76 15.70 2.20
C ARG A 222 0.19 14.29 2.32
N PRO A 223 0.33 13.65 3.49
CA PRO A 223 -0.04 12.24 3.66
C PRO A 223 -1.54 12.01 3.50
N THR A 224 -1.89 10.82 3.02
CA THR A 224 -3.27 10.34 3.11
C THR A 224 -3.57 10.04 4.58
N PRO A 225 -4.65 10.63 5.16
CA PRO A 225 -4.99 10.38 6.55
C PRO A 225 -5.56 8.98 6.76
N MET A 226 -5.31 8.40 7.91
CA MET A 226 -5.99 7.18 8.35
C MET A 226 -7.39 7.55 8.86
N LEU A 227 -8.39 6.77 8.44
CA LEU A 227 -9.78 7.06 8.79
C LEU A 227 -10.68 5.82 8.71
N LYS A 228 -11.83 5.95 9.38
CA LYS A 228 -12.97 5.04 9.27
C LYS A 228 -14.16 5.86 8.79
N SER A 229 -14.88 5.36 7.78
CA SER A 229 -16.08 6.02 7.25
C SER A 229 -16.98 5.01 6.53
N LYS A 230 -18.02 5.50 5.85
CA LYS A 230 -18.88 4.75 4.92
C LYS A 230 -19.08 5.56 3.66
N VAL A 231 -19.15 4.89 2.51
CA VAL A 231 -19.47 5.56 1.26
C VAL A 231 -20.83 6.24 1.37
N SER A 232 -20.95 7.48 0.89
CA SER A 232 -22.22 8.22 0.90
C SER A 232 -22.84 8.33 -0.48
N ASN A 233 -22.07 8.73 -1.46
CA ASN A 233 -22.52 8.99 -2.82
C ASN A 233 -21.39 8.88 -3.83
N ILE A 234 -21.74 8.66 -5.08
CA ILE A 234 -20.85 8.67 -6.25
C ILE A 234 -21.17 9.90 -7.09
N ASN A 235 -20.17 10.70 -7.41
CA ASN A 235 -20.30 11.72 -8.44
C ASN A 235 -19.70 11.21 -9.74
N PHE A 236 -20.49 11.21 -10.79
CA PHE A 236 -20.07 10.95 -12.16
C PHE A 236 -19.73 12.27 -12.86
N ASN A 237 -18.70 12.26 -13.67
CA ASN A 237 -18.21 13.42 -14.40
C ASN A 237 -18.14 14.68 -13.50
N PRO A 238 -17.38 14.61 -12.40
CA PRO A 238 -17.40 15.65 -11.38
C PRO A 238 -16.75 16.95 -11.85
N TYR A 239 -17.28 18.09 -11.41
CA TYR A 239 -16.47 19.30 -11.35
C TYR A 239 -15.34 19.09 -10.35
N TRP A 240 -14.13 19.53 -10.68
CA TRP A 240 -13.06 19.61 -9.71
C TRP A 240 -12.88 21.03 -9.22
N THR A 241 -13.16 21.28 -7.96
CA THR A 241 -12.81 22.54 -7.28
C THR A 241 -11.51 22.32 -6.52
N ALA A 242 -10.47 23.07 -6.90
CA ALA A 242 -9.17 22.93 -6.27
C ALA A 242 -9.20 23.42 -4.82
N PRO A 243 -8.76 22.61 -3.83
CA PRO A 243 -8.58 23.05 -2.46
C PRO A 243 -7.58 24.21 -2.36
N ALA A 244 -7.79 25.14 -1.39
CA ALA A 244 -6.91 26.27 -1.18
C ALA A 244 -5.43 25.88 -1.08
N SER A 245 -5.13 24.81 -0.36
CA SER A 245 -3.75 24.30 -0.23
C SER A 245 -3.10 23.88 -1.55
N ILE A 246 -3.86 23.37 -2.52
CA ILE A 246 -3.38 23.05 -3.88
C ILE A 246 -3.21 24.35 -4.68
N VAL A 247 -4.16 25.27 -4.55
CA VAL A 247 -4.08 26.58 -5.23
C VAL A 247 -2.81 27.31 -4.83
N GLU A 248 -2.57 27.45 -3.54
CA GLU A 248 -1.41 28.17 -2.98
C GLU A 248 -0.07 27.48 -3.28
N ARG A 249 0.00 26.16 -3.08
CA ARG A 249 1.27 25.43 -3.15
C ARG A 249 1.65 24.98 -4.56
N ASP A 250 0.66 24.73 -5.43
CA ASP A 250 0.89 24.13 -6.73
C ASP A 250 0.45 24.99 -7.90
N LEU A 251 -0.77 25.54 -7.87
CA LEU A 251 -1.36 26.18 -9.04
C LEU A 251 -0.82 27.59 -9.27
N VAL A 252 -0.92 28.48 -8.28
CA VAL A 252 -0.45 29.87 -8.39
C VAL A 252 1.07 29.94 -8.62
N PRO A 253 1.94 29.21 -7.90
CA PRO A 253 3.39 29.24 -8.17
C PRO A 253 3.79 28.77 -9.57
N LYS A 254 3.01 27.85 -10.16
CA LYS A 254 3.25 27.41 -11.55
C LYS A 254 2.73 28.43 -12.56
N HIS A 255 1.58 29.05 -12.31
CA HIS A 255 1.04 30.12 -13.14
C HIS A 255 1.97 31.33 -13.18
N LEU A 256 2.57 31.71 -12.04
CA LEU A 256 3.57 32.78 -11.99
C LEU A 256 4.80 32.51 -12.88
N LYS A 257 5.14 31.23 -13.09
CA LYS A 257 6.24 30.82 -14.01
C LYS A 257 5.77 30.68 -15.45
N ASP A 258 4.53 30.28 -15.66
CA ASP A 258 3.90 30.10 -16.97
C ASP A 258 2.48 30.66 -16.93
N PRO A 259 2.26 31.90 -17.42
CA PRO A 259 0.93 32.55 -17.39
C PRO A 259 -0.17 31.79 -18.15
N THR A 260 0.21 30.81 -19.00
CA THR A 260 -0.76 29.96 -19.72
C THR A 260 -1.15 28.70 -18.93
N TYR A 261 -0.60 28.51 -17.72
CA TYR A 261 -0.74 27.27 -16.97
C TYR A 261 -2.21 26.93 -16.62
N PHE A 262 -3.00 27.90 -16.18
CA PHE A 262 -4.43 27.67 -15.89
C PHE A 262 -5.19 27.28 -17.15
N GLN A 263 -4.94 27.97 -18.26
CA GLN A 263 -5.57 27.65 -19.54
C GLN A 263 -5.21 26.24 -20.04
N LYS A 264 -3.93 25.84 -19.92
CA LYS A 264 -3.44 24.50 -20.29
C LYS A 264 -4.13 23.38 -19.51
N LEU A 265 -4.51 23.66 -18.26
CA LEU A 265 -5.22 22.71 -17.39
C LEU A 265 -6.74 22.86 -17.44
N GLY A 266 -7.30 23.73 -18.28
CA GLY A 266 -8.73 24.01 -18.33
C GLY A 266 -9.29 24.55 -17.00
N ILE A 267 -8.45 25.25 -16.21
CA ILE A 267 -8.88 25.83 -14.94
C ILE A 267 -9.56 27.16 -15.20
N ARG A 268 -10.81 27.26 -14.79
CA ARG A 268 -11.63 28.48 -14.75
C ARG A 268 -11.58 29.06 -13.34
N ILE A 269 -11.53 30.36 -13.25
CA ILE A 269 -11.43 31.11 -11.98
C ILE A 269 -12.64 32.01 -11.79
N PHE A 270 -13.22 31.96 -10.58
CA PHE A 270 -14.41 32.73 -10.24
C PHE A 270 -14.14 33.62 -9.02
N ASP A 271 -14.73 34.81 -8.96
CA ASP A 271 -14.63 35.70 -7.81
C ASP A 271 -15.60 35.25 -6.70
N GLY A 272 -15.13 34.26 -5.91
CA GLY A 272 -15.92 33.59 -4.88
C GLY A 272 -16.84 32.49 -5.43
N LEU A 273 -17.58 31.85 -4.53
CA LEU A 273 -18.32 30.59 -4.79
C LEU A 273 -19.40 30.75 -5.89
N ASN A 274 -20.07 31.90 -5.95
CA ASN A 274 -21.15 32.20 -6.91
C ASN A 274 -20.86 33.45 -7.72
N GLY A 275 -19.62 33.90 -7.75
CA GLY A 275 -19.21 35.10 -8.46
C GLY A 275 -19.01 34.91 -9.96
N PRO A 276 -18.77 35.98 -10.70
CA PRO A 276 -18.47 35.89 -12.12
C PRO A 276 -17.12 35.21 -12.38
N GLU A 277 -17.00 34.63 -13.56
CA GLU A 277 -15.70 34.16 -14.06
C GLU A 277 -14.78 35.36 -14.34
N ILE A 278 -13.54 35.26 -13.96
CA ILE A 278 -12.55 36.31 -14.14
C ILE A 278 -11.41 35.84 -15.05
N ASP A 279 -10.80 36.79 -15.75
CA ASP A 279 -9.58 36.55 -16.51
C ASP A 279 -8.40 36.52 -15.55
N PRO A 280 -7.66 35.39 -15.47
CA PRO A 280 -6.49 35.25 -14.58
C PRO A 280 -5.42 36.32 -14.79
N SER A 281 -5.30 36.87 -16.00
CA SER A 281 -4.34 37.94 -16.33
C SER A 281 -4.62 39.27 -15.66
N THR A 282 -5.84 39.48 -15.17
CA THR A 282 -6.25 40.69 -14.47
C THR A 282 -5.97 40.71 -12.99
N VAL A 283 -5.48 39.58 -12.43
CA VAL A 283 -5.23 39.40 -11.00
C VAL A 283 -3.73 39.49 -10.72
N ASP A 284 -3.36 40.28 -9.73
CA ASP A 284 -2.00 40.33 -9.19
C ASP A 284 -1.80 39.16 -8.23
N TRP A 285 -1.42 37.98 -8.77
CA TRP A 285 -1.18 36.76 -8.01
C TRP A 285 -0.02 36.81 -7.02
N MET A 286 0.83 37.83 -7.09
CA MET A 286 1.91 38.08 -6.13
C MET A 286 1.41 38.68 -4.81
N ASN A 287 0.34 39.46 -4.88
CA ASN A 287 -0.19 40.25 -3.78
C ASN A 287 -1.62 39.89 -3.40
N THR A 288 -2.24 38.91 -4.06
CA THR A 288 -3.62 38.52 -3.84
C THR A 288 -3.66 37.16 -3.14
N GLU A 289 -4.46 37.07 -2.06
CA GLU A 289 -4.72 35.79 -1.39
C GLU A 289 -5.59 34.91 -2.28
N PRO A 290 -5.10 33.72 -2.68
CA PRO A 290 -5.80 32.89 -3.65
C PRO A 290 -7.12 32.30 -3.14
N ASP A 291 -7.33 32.22 -1.84
CA ASP A 291 -8.53 31.66 -1.17
C ASP A 291 -9.80 32.50 -1.43
N ARG A 292 -9.63 33.76 -1.85
CA ARG A 292 -10.72 34.60 -2.33
C ARG A 292 -11.40 33.98 -3.55
N TYR A 293 -10.66 33.27 -4.40
CA TYR A 293 -11.12 32.79 -5.69
C TYR A 293 -11.45 31.29 -5.66
N VAL A 294 -12.38 30.89 -6.51
CA VAL A 294 -12.71 29.49 -6.77
C VAL A 294 -12.06 29.05 -8.06
N PHE A 295 -11.17 28.07 -7.96
CA PHE A 295 -10.49 27.44 -9.09
C PHE A 295 -11.22 26.15 -9.43
N ARG A 296 -11.77 26.04 -10.63
CA ARG A 296 -12.62 24.92 -11.04
C ARG A 296 -12.23 24.39 -12.40
N GLN A 297 -12.20 23.05 -12.53
CA GLN A 297 -12.24 22.39 -13.83
C GLN A 297 -13.64 21.86 -14.08
N ASP A 298 -14.11 22.00 -15.31
CA ASP A 298 -15.36 21.39 -15.77
C ASP A 298 -15.15 19.89 -16.02
N PRO A 299 -16.22 19.06 -16.12
CA PRO A 299 -16.12 17.68 -16.55
C PRO A 299 -15.37 17.53 -17.87
N GLY A 300 -14.59 16.47 -18.02
CA GLY A 300 -13.82 16.20 -19.22
C GLY A 300 -12.56 15.39 -18.98
N ASP A 301 -11.88 15.04 -20.08
CA ASP A 301 -10.74 14.11 -20.06
C ASP A 301 -9.54 14.64 -19.27
N ASP A 302 -9.36 15.98 -19.22
CA ASP A 302 -8.26 16.64 -18.50
C ASP A 302 -8.61 16.98 -17.05
N ASN A 303 -9.84 16.69 -16.59
CA ASN A 303 -10.25 16.95 -15.22
C ASN A 303 -9.43 16.12 -14.24
N ALA A 304 -8.94 16.73 -13.16
CA ALA A 304 -8.10 16.08 -12.15
C ALA A 304 -8.76 14.87 -11.48
N LEU A 305 -10.11 14.83 -11.44
CA LEU A 305 -10.90 13.73 -10.91
C LEU A 305 -11.36 12.75 -12.00
N ALA A 306 -11.08 13.07 -13.26
CA ALA A 306 -11.53 12.35 -14.44
C ALA A 306 -13.04 12.02 -14.38
N THR A 307 -13.41 10.74 -14.38
CA THR A 307 -14.78 10.31 -14.61
C THR A 307 -15.63 10.10 -13.35
N MET A 308 -14.99 9.81 -12.22
CA MET A 308 -15.73 9.38 -11.01
C MET A 308 -15.08 9.85 -9.72
N LYS A 309 -15.92 10.21 -8.76
CA LYS A 309 -15.53 10.53 -7.39
C LYS A 309 -16.41 9.75 -6.41
N ILE A 310 -15.79 9.04 -5.48
CA ILE A 310 -16.44 8.27 -4.41
C ILE A 310 -16.32 9.08 -3.12
N ASN A 311 -17.44 9.55 -2.60
CA ASN A 311 -17.50 10.39 -1.42
C ASN A 311 -17.83 9.57 -0.15
N PHE A 312 -17.24 9.98 0.95
CA PHE A 312 -17.51 9.48 2.31
C PHE A 312 -17.24 10.60 3.32
N PRO A 313 -18.06 10.76 4.37
CA PRO A 313 -17.87 11.80 5.38
C PRO A 313 -16.56 11.62 6.13
N ASN A 314 -15.75 12.68 6.20
CA ASN A 314 -14.53 12.72 7.01
C ASN A 314 -14.07 14.17 7.26
N PRO A 315 -13.33 14.45 8.35
CA PRO A 315 -12.88 15.81 8.68
C PRO A 315 -11.72 16.32 7.81
N PHE A 316 -11.09 15.44 7.03
CA PHE A 316 -9.90 15.76 6.22
C PHE A 316 -10.25 16.19 4.80
N MET A 317 -11.54 16.16 4.41
CA MET A 317 -12.03 16.45 3.07
C MET A 317 -11.36 15.60 1.96
N VAL A 318 -10.92 14.38 2.29
CA VAL A 318 -10.36 13.43 1.32
C VAL A 318 -11.46 12.53 0.75
N TYR A 319 -11.21 12.02 -0.44
CA TYR A 319 -12.12 11.12 -1.17
C TYR A 319 -11.32 10.16 -2.05
N MET A 320 -11.98 9.15 -2.62
CA MET A 320 -11.41 8.31 -3.67
C MET A 320 -11.90 8.82 -5.04
N HIS A 321 -11.05 8.74 -6.08
CA HIS A 321 -11.40 9.25 -7.40
C HIS A 321 -10.60 8.61 -8.53
N ASP A 322 -11.07 8.81 -9.74
CA ASP A 322 -10.34 8.51 -10.97
C ASP A 322 -9.21 9.54 -11.23
N THR A 323 -8.43 9.34 -12.27
CA THR A 323 -7.40 10.28 -12.69
C THR A 323 -7.12 10.15 -14.20
N PRO A 324 -6.84 11.25 -14.91
CA PRO A 324 -6.35 11.18 -16.28
C PRO A 324 -4.93 10.58 -16.39
N HIS A 325 -4.15 10.65 -15.32
CA HIS A 325 -2.76 10.19 -15.25
C HIS A 325 -2.66 8.71 -14.83
N ARG A 326 -3.14 7.80 -15.69
CA ARG A 326 -3.21 6.36 -15.41
C ARG A 326 -1.83 5.67 -15.38
N GLU A 327 -0.82 6.27 -16.00
CA GLU A 327 0.57 5.81 -15.96
C GLU A 327 1.14 5.72 -14.52
N ASN A 328 0.62 6.53 -13.61
CA ASN A 328 1.05 6.54 -12.21
C ASN A 328 0.74 5.22 -11.48
N PHE A 329 -0.27 4.47 -11.93
CA PHE A 329 -0.61 3.18 -11.34
C PHE A 329 0.41 2.08 -11.66
N THR A 330 1.23 2.25 -12.70
CA THR A 330 2.27 1.29 -13.08
C THR A 330 3.57 1.46 -12.28
N SER A 331 3.70 2.56 -11.54
CA SER A 331 4.85 2.82 -10.67
C SER A 331 4.78 1.97 -9.40
N MET A 332 5.94 1.54 -8.92
CA MET A 332 6.06 0.91 -7.60
C MET A 332 5.90 1.94 -6.46
N ALA A 333 6.33 3.18 -6.70
CA ALA A 333 6.16 4.30 -5.77
C ALA A 333 4.91 5.08 -6.18
N ARG A 334 3.80 4.79 -5.52
CA ARG A 334 2.52 5.44 -5.79
C ARG A 334 2.13 6.40 -4.67
N PHE A 335 3.07 7.28 -4.29
CA PHE A 335 2.94 8.26 -3.21
C PHE A 335 3.06 9.68 -3.77
N GLU A 336 2.05 10.11 -4.56
CA GLU A 336 2.14 11.34 -5.35
C GLU A 336 0.89 12.23 -5.27
N SER A 337 -0.15 11.82 -4.52
CA SER A 337 -1.35 12.66 -4.35
C SER A 337 -1.13 13.73 -3.26
N SER A 338 -2.10 14.63 -3.12
CA SER A 338 -2.17 15.61 -2.04
C SER A 338 -3.11 15.16 -0.91
N GLY A 339 -3.18 13.85 -0.65
CA GLY A 339 -3.98 13.24 0.42
C GLY A 339 -5.16 12.40 -0.07
N CYS A 340 -5.83 12.77 -1.15
CA CYS A 340 -6.88 11.95 -1.77
C CYS A 340 -6.31 10.67 -2.37
N VAL A 341 -7.16 9.65 -2.58
CA VAL A 341 -6.77 8.36 -3.11
C VAL A 341 -7.24 8.23 -4.56
N ARG A 342 -6.28 8.19 -5.51
CA ARG A 342 -6.57 7.87 -6.90
C ARG A 342 -6.70 6.36 -7.05
N VAL A 343 -7.72 5.89 -7.75
CA VAL A 343 -8.05 4.45 -7.85
C VAL A 343 -7.93 3.98 -9.29
N ASP A 344 -7.11 2.97 -9.53
CA ASP A 344 -7.04 2.30 -10.83
C ASP A 344 -8.32 1.51 -11.10
N GLN A 345 -8.85 1.60 -12.32
CA GLN A 345 -10.13 0.97 -12.73
C GLN A 345 -11.28 1.29 -11.75
N VAL A 346 -11.41 2.55 -11.37
CA VAL A 346 -12.42 3.02 -10.40
C VAL A 346 -13.84 2.61 -10.76
N SER A 347 -14.17 2.48 -12.05
CA SER A 347 -15.48 2.01 -12.53
C SER A 347 -15.87 0.64 -11.98
N LYS A 348 -14.92 -0.28 -11.83
CA LYS A 348 -15.16 -1.61 -11.22
C LYS A 348 -15.46 -1.50 -9.72
N VAL A 349 -14.81 -0.56 -9.02
CA VAL A 349 -15.11 -0.29 -7.61
C VAL A 349 -16.51 0.31 -7.47
N VAL A 350 -16.86 1.25 -8.36
CA VAL A 350 -18.19 1.89 -8.36
C VAL A 350 -19.28 0.89 -8.73
N ASP A 351 -19.07 0.03 -9.74
CA ASP A 351 -19.99 -1.04 -10.07
C ASP A 351 -20.26 -1.97 -8.87
N TRP A 352 -19.19 -2.39 -8.17
CA TRP A 352 -19.33 -3.17 -6.94
C TRP A 352 -20.07 -2.41 -5.83
N ILE A 353 -19.79 -1.11 -5.62
CA ILE A 353 -20.48 -0.30 -4.60
C ILE A 353 -21.99 -0.25 -4.86
N LEU A 354 -22.39 -0.04 -6.13
CA LEU A 354 -23.77 0.14 -6.56
C LEU A 354 -24.49 -1.17 -6.89
N GLN A 355 -23.81 -2.31 -6.79
CA GLN A 355 -24.37 -3.62 -7.07
C GLN A 355 -25.67 -3.88 -6.29
N GLY A 356 -26.72 -4.29 -7.01
CA GLY A 356 -28.05 -4.54 -6.44
C GLY A 356 -28.88 -3.27 -6.20
N GLN A 357 -28.41 -2.11 -6.64
CA GLN A 357 -29.20 -0.87 -6.66
C GLN A 357 -29.94 -0.77 -7.99
N ASP A 358 -31.27 -0.69 -7.94
CA ASP A 358 -32.12 -0.69 -9.12
C ASP A 358 -31.75 0.41 -10.13
N GLY A 359 -31.70 0.04 -11.40
CA GLY A 359 -31.42 0.95 -12.51
C GLY A 359 -29.96 1.35 -12.71
N ILE A 360 -29.02 0.73 -11.97
CA ILE A 360 -27.60 1.01 -12.11
C ILE A 360 -26.82 -0.30 -12.22
N ASP A 361 -26.34 -0.57 -13.42
CA ASP A 361 -25.42 -1.67 -13.73
C ASP A 361 -24.16 -1.13 -14.45
N ALA A 362 -23.22 -2.02 -14.79
CA ALA A 362 -21.99 -1.65 -15.46
C ALA A 362 -22.22 -0.90 -16.79
N ALA A 363 -23.24 -1.28 -17.57
CA ALA A 363 -23.57 -0.62 -18.83
C ALA A 363 -24.15 0.80 -18.59
N GLN A 364 -24.98 0.94 -17.57
CA GLN A 364 -25.52 2.25 -17.18
C GLN A 364 -24.41 3.17 -16.67
N ILE A 365 -23.46 2.64 -15.87
CA ILE A 365 -22.28 3.39 -15.41
C ILE A 365 -21.46 3.87 -16.61
N GLU A 366 -21.25 3.03 -17.62
CA GLU A 366 -20.52 3.40 -18.83
C GLU A 366 -21.26 4.49 -19.61
N MET A 367 -22.58 4.40 -19.79
CA MET A 367 -23.38 5.44 -20.46
C MET A 367 -23.33 6.77 -19.71
N ILE A 368 -23.49 6.76 -18.39
CA ILE A 368 -23.41 7.99 -17.57
C ILE A 368 -22.02 8.62 -17.71
N THR A 369 -20.99 7.81 -17.67
CA THR A 369 -19.61 8.29 -17.81
C THR A 369 -19.37 8.90 -19.19
N ALA A 370 -19.84 8.23 -20.25
CA ALA A 370 -19.69 8.69 -21.64
C ALA A 370 -20.48 9.96 -21.96
N SER A 371 -21.54 10.27 -21.21
CA SER A 371 -22.33 11.48 -21.42
C SER A 371 -21.57 12.78 -21.08
N GLN A 372 -20.52 12.69 -20.28
CA GLN A 372 -19.77 13.82 -19.70
C GLN A 372 -20.66 14.79 -18.89
N GLU A 373 -21.91 14.42 -18.61
CA GLU A 373 -22.81 15.22 -17.77
C GLU A 373 -22.54 14.95 -16.29
N ASN A 374 -22.42 15.99 -15.50
CA ASN A 374 -22.26 15.86 -14.06
C ASN A 374 -23.54 15.31 -13.42
N SER A 375 -23.40 14.24 -12.67
CA SER A 375 -24.51 13.66 -11.91
C SER A 375 -24.04 13.06 -10.60
N GLU A 376 -24.97 12.87 -9.67
CA GLU A 376 -24.71 12.31 -8.37
C GLU A 376 -25.68 11.16 -8.08
N THR A 377 -25.15 10.04 -7.59
CA THR A 377 -25.92 8.88 -7.17
C THR A 377 -25.68 8.58 -5.69
N LYS A 378 -26.74 8.58 -4.90
CA LYS A 378 -26.67 8.16 -3.48
C LYS A 378 -26.46 6.66 -3.40
N VAL A 379 -25.60 6.22 -2.49
CA VAL A 379 -25.37 4.79 -2.22
C VAL A 379 -26.37 4.31 -1.18
N LEU A 380 -27.23 3.35 -1.55
CA LEU A 380 -28.31 2.84 -0.68
C LEU A 380 -27.80 1.78 0.31
N ASN A 381 -26.80 1.00 -0.10
CA ASN A 381 -26.15 -0.03 0.76
C ASN A 381 -24.65 0.28 0.90
N PRO A 382 -24.31 1.29 1.73
CA PRO A 382 -22.95 1.84 1.79
C PRO A 382 -21.95 0.86 2.42
N PRO A 383 -20.87 0.48 1.70
CA PRO A 383 -19.77 -0.27 2.31
C PRO A 383 -18.99 0.60 3.30
N ASP A 384 -18.40 -0.06 4.30
CA ASP A 384 -17.43 0.57 5.19
C ASP A 384 -16.16 0.95 4.42
N VAL A 385 -15.56 2.08 4.79
CA VAL A 385 -14.27 2.54 4.26
C VAL A 385 -13.25 2.54 5.40
N ARG A 386 -12.09 1.95 5.17
CA ARG A 386 -10.93 2.01 6.05
C ARG A 386 -9.71 2.47 5.27
N PHE A 387 -9.17 3.62 5.63
CA PHE A 387 -7.82 4.00 5.22
C PHE A 387 -6.88 3.60 6.33
N MET A 388 -6.03 2.62 6.05
CA MET A 388 -5.19 1.92 7.01
C MET A 388 -3.72 2.23 6.79
N TYR A 389 -2.96 2.17 7.87
CA TYR A 389 -1.51 2.22 7.81
C TYR A 389 -0.94 0.95 8.42
N LEU A 390 -0.79 -0.09 7.61
CA LEU A 390 -0.24 -1.38 8.01
C LEU A 390 1.05 -1.64 7.25
N THR A 391 2.17 -1.59 7.95
CA THR A 391 3.50 -1.95 7.45
C THR A 391 3.78 -3.44 7.60
N ALA A 392 3.02 -4.13 8.46
CA ALA A 392 2.96 -5.59 8.54
C ALA A 392 1.55 -6.06 8.88
N TRP A 393 1.13 -7.17 8.28
CA TRP A 393 -0.12 -7.87 8.63
C TRP A 393 -0.04 -9.34 8.26
N ALA A 394 -0.85 -10.16 8.91
CA ALA A 394 -1.01 -11.57 8.57
C ALA A 394 -2.44 -11.83 8.12
N THR A 395 -2.61 -12.60 7.05
CA THR A 395 -3.90 -13.06 6.55
C THR A 395 -4.26 -14.41 7.17
N GLU A 396 -5.55 -14.76 7.19
CA GLU A 396 -6.04 -16.02 7.79
C GLU A 396 -5.45 -17.28 7.17
N ASP A 397 -5.00 -17.21 5.91
CA ASP A 397 -4.30 -18.29 5.22
C ASP A 397 -2.80 -18.39 5.58
N GLY A 398 -2.34 -17.63 6.58
CA GLY A 398 -0.99 -17.69 7.15
C GLY A 398 0.06 -16.89 6.40
N ARG A 399 -0.30 -16.10 5.38
CA ARG A 399 0.64 -15.21 4.68
C ARG A 399 0.98 -14.01 5.58
N VAL A 400 2.26 -13.78 5.80
CA VAL A 400 2.77 -12.60 6.51
C VAL A 400 3.29 -11.60 5.50
N ASN A 401 2.78 -10.39 5.57
CA ASN A 401 3.06 -9.34 4.60
C ASN A 401 3.81 -8.17 5.25
N PHE A 402 4.74 -7.57 4.50
CA PHE A 402 5.50 -6.41 4.94
C PHE A 402 5.52 -5.32 3.87
N ARG A 403 5.48 -4.07 4.31
CA ARG A 403 5.61 -2.89 3.44
C ARG A 403 6.55 -1.88 4.11
N PRO A 404 7.21 -1.02 3.33
CA PRO A 404 8.03 0.04 3.90
C PRO A 404 7.17 1.01 4.71
N ASP A 405 7.72 1.50 5.81
CA ASP A 405 7.13 2.58 6.62
C ASP A 405 7.38 3.92 5.93
N ILE A 406 6.48 4.28 5.01
CA ILE A 406 6.67 5.45 4.12
C ILE A 406 6.45 6.79 4.82
N TYR A 407 5.62 6.83 5.87
CA TYR A 407 5.35 8.05 6.64
C TYR A 407 6.10 8.09 7.98
N GLY A 408 6.91 7.06 8.31
CA GLY A 408 7.68 7.00 9.54
C GLY A 408 6.84 6.82 10.81
N LEU A 409 5.72 6.07 10.71
CA LEU A 409 4.79 5.90 11.84
C LEU A 409 5.08 4.67 12.71
N ASP A 410 5.97 3.78 12.30
CA ASP A 410 6.40 2.67 13.14
C ASP A 410 7.29 3.19 14.26
N GLY A 411 7.01 2.81 15.51
CA GLY A 411 7.68 3.32 16.70
C GLY A 411 7.18 4.68 17.20
N SER A 412 6.26 5.33 16.49
CA SER A 412 5.66 6.60 16.96
C SER A 412 4.56 6.42 18.01
N GLY A 413 4.09 5.17 18.21
CA GLY A 413 2.92 4.88 19.05
C GLY A 413 1.59 5.30 18.41
N PHE A 414 1.61 5.67 17.12
CA PHE A 414 0.40 6.11 16.42
C PHE A 414 -0.62 4.98 16.28
N ILE A 415 -1.83 5.24 16.78
CA ILE A 415 -3.04 4.40 16.59
C ILE A 415 -4.17 5.32 16.16
N LEU A 416 -5.01 4.86 15.21
CA LEU A 416 -6.15 5.62 14.72
C LEU A 416 -7.07 6.07 15.90
N GLY A 417 -7.49 7.34 15.85
CA GLY A 417 -8.38 7.94 16.88
C GLY A 417 -7.65 8.55 18.07
N GLN A 418 -6.34 8.42 18.14
CA GLN A 418 -5.51 9.18 19.08
C GLN A 418 -5.00 10.47 18.42
N PRO A 419 -4.76 11.55 19.18
CA PRO A 419 -4.13 12.73 18.63
C PRO A 419 -2.74 12.37 18.08
N GLU A 420 -2.36 12.98 16.94
CA GLU A 420 -1.02 12.79 16.39
C GLU A 420 0.02 13.10 17.47
N PRO A 421 1.08 12.27 17.61
CA PRO A 421 2.14 12.54 18.56
C PRO A 421 2.74 13.92 18.27
N ALA A 422 2.81 14.78 19.28
CA ALA A 422 3.36 16.12 19.16
C ALA A 422 4.83 16.02 18.70
N GLY A 423 5.09 16.33 17.43
CA GLY A 423 6.43 16.28 16.85
C GLY A 423 6.58 15.54 15.51
N GLY A 424 5.46 15.03 14.94
CA GLY A 424 5.46 14.44 13.60
C GLY A 424 5.40 15.53 12.51
N ILE A 425 6.55 15.81 11.89
CA ILE A 425 6.90 16.62 10.71
C ILE A 425 7.15 18.07 11.01
#